data_cad32e65851bf6d8ed933390af00056f
#
_entry.id   cad32e65851bf6d8ed933390af00056f
#
_cell.length_a   1.000
_cell.length_b   1.000
_cell.length_c   1.000
_cell.angle_alpha   90.00
_cell.angle_beta   90.00
_cell.angle_gamma   90.00
#
_symmetry.space_group_name_H-M   'P 1'
#
loop_
_entity.id
_entity.type
_entity.pdbx_description
1 polymer ?
#
loop_
_entity_poly.entity_id
_entity_poly.type
_entity_poly.pdbx_seq_one_letter_code
_entity_poly.pdbx_strand_id
1 'polypeptide(L)'
;MQVVGYDTVPDPALLLAEEGEVTRLALDRGTELDYSLGERHCAGTVQNGRHDACPNAGAPYCEVHTVPWSVANNADSDEEHVVYLAAFAPDTFKVGVTRTWRLETRLREQGADRGALADTVADGRIAREVESDLNEDDRLTEWVRVPTKIRGFHREVDERAWAALVEEFGAVDRVAFDYDLELADQPVPETLLVGTVRGVKGRVLVVERAGTTYAVDLRDLVGHELAEEREGRDLQSSLGAFG
;
A
#
# COMPACT_ATOMS: atom_id res chain seq x y z
N MET A 1 7.72 -20.96 -3.36
CA MET A 1 7.92 -19.85 -2.40
C MET A 1 6.58 -19.18 -2.10
N GLN A 2 6.43 -18.42 -0.99
CA GLN A 2 5.17 -17.75 -0.61
C GLN A 2 5.42 -16.26 -0.35
N VAL A 3 4.49 -15.39 -0.74
CA VAL A 3 4.49 -13.98 -0.32
C VAL A 3 4.03 -13.90 1.13
N VAL A 4 4.91 -13.48 2.04
CA VAL A 4 4.63 -13.44 3.48
C VAL A 4 4.48 -12.03 4.04
N GLY A 5 4.76 -11.01 3.22
CA GLY A 5 4.63 -9.61 3.58
C GLY A 5 5.11 -8.68 2.48
N TYR A 6 5.14 -7.39 2.80
CA TYR A 6 5.67 -6.35 1.93
C TYR A 6 6.14 -5.15 2.73
N ASP A 7 7.11 -4.44 2.18
CA ASP A 7 7.52 -3.10 2.61
C ASP A 7 7.15 -2.08 1.53
N THR A 8 6.82 -0.86 1.95
CA THR A 8 6.45 0.22 1.02
C THR A 8 7.40 1.41 1.07
N VAL A 9 8.12 1.58 2.16
CA VAL A 9 9.10 2.65 2.39
C VAL A 9 10.24 2.16 3.29
N PRO A 10 11.49 2.66 3.14
CA PRO A 10 11.92 3.54 2.03
C PRO A 10 12.04 2.79 0.70
N ASP A 11 12.36 1.49 0.73
CA ASP A 11 12.66 0.64 -0.44
C ASP A 11 11.55 -0.39 -0.60
N PRO A 12 10.58 -0.17 -1.51
CA PRO A 12 9.46 -1.08 -1.72
C PRO A 12 9.93 -2.49 -2.09
N ALA A 13 9.36 -3.52 -1.45
CA ALA A 13 9.69 -4.90 -1.72
C ALA A 13 8.56 -5.86 -1.33
N LEU A 14 8.49 -7.01 -1.98
CA LEU A 14 7.78 -8.17 -1.45
C LEU A 14 8.72 -8.99 -0.57
N LEU A 15 8.18 -9.53 0.51
CA LEU A 15 8.87 -10.49 1.37
C LEU A 15 8.46 -11.89 0.94
N LEU A 16 9.43 -12.67 0.46
CA LEU A 16 9.23 -14.02 -0.08
C LEU A 16 9.84 -15.04 0.87
N ALA A 17 9.05 -16.01 1.29
CA ALA A 17 9.52 -17.11 2.11
C ALA A 17 9.73 -18.38 1.27
N GLU A 18 10.89 -18.99 1.43
CA GLU A 18 11.25 -20.28 0.84
C GLU A 18 12.07 -21.09 1.84
N GLU A 19 11.68 -22.33 2.08
CA GLU A 19 12.38 -23.23 3.04
C GLU A 19 12.61 -22.63 4.44
N GLY A 20 11.69 -21.73 4.88
CA GLY A 20 11.75 -21.06 6.18
C GLY A 20 12.67 -19.83 6.24
N GLU A 21 13.29 -19.44 5.16
CA GLU A 21 14.05 -18.19 5.04
C GLU A 21 13.23 -17.12 4.31
N VAL A 22 13.44 -15.85 4.68
CA VAL A 22 12.74 -14.71 4.07
C VAL A 22 13.73 -13.89 3.26
N THR A 23 13.43 -13.70 1.99
CA THR A 23 14.17 -12.83 1.07
C THR A 23 13.34 -11.66 0.63
N ARG A 24 13.97 -10.62 0.08
CA ARG A 24 13.31 -9.41 -0.43
C ARG A 24 13.37 -9.40 -1.96
N LEU A 25 12.22 -9.31 -2.60
CA LEU A 25 12.09 -9.00 -4.02
C LEU A 25 11.85 -7.50 -4.14
N ALA A 26 12.86 -6.75 -4.58
CA ALA A 26 12.75 -5.31 -4.77
C ALA A 26 11.72 -4.96 -5.85
N LEU A 27 10.93 -3.90 -5.60
CA LEU A 27 9.91 -3.40 -6.51
C LEU A 27 10.32 -2.06 -7.13
N ASP A 28 11.61 -1.97 -7.49
CA ASP A 28 12.16 -0.79 -8.15
C ASP A 28 11.58 -0.63 -9.57
N ARG A 29 11.47 0.61 -10.02
CA ARG A 29 11.01 0.90 -11.38
C ARG A 29 11.90 0.17 -12.42
N GLY A 30 11.27 -0.54 -13.34
CA GLY A 30 11.93 -1.33 -14.36
C GLY A 30 12.25 -2.77 -13.97
N THR A 31 11.96 -3.18 -12.72
CA THR A 31 12.06 -4.59 -12.33
C THR A 31 11.07 -5.42 -13.14
N GLU A 32 11.56 -6.49 -13.77
CA GLU A 32 10.72 -7.47 -14.45
C GLU A 32 10.22 -8.50 -13.44
N LEU A 33 8.90 -8.68 -13.42
CA LEU A 33 8.21 -9.68 -12.60
C LEU A 33 7.64 -10.76 -13.52
N ASP A 34 7.90 -12.02 -13.18
CA ASP A 34 7.46 -13.19 -13.95
C ASP A 34 7.05 -14.33 -13.03
N TYR A 35 6.02 -14.07 -12.22
CA TYR A 35 5.52 -15.02 -11.23
C TYR A 35 4.04 -15.32 -11.44
N SER A 36 3.69 -16.59 -11.56
CA SER A 36 2.32 -17.05 -11.47
C SER A 36 1.89 -17.16 -10.02
N LEU A 37 0.64 -16.72 -9.73
CA LEU A 37 0.02 -16.82 -8.42
C LEU A 37 -0.63 -18.18 -8.25
N GLY A 38 -0.19 -18.92 -7.23
CA GLY A 38 -0.76 -20.20 -6.81
C GLY A 38 -1.83 -20.05 -5.73
N GLU A 39 -2.01 -21.10 -4.93
CA GLU A 39 -2.95 -21.08 -3.81
C GLU A 39 -2.65 -19.93 -2.84
N ARG A 40 -3.72 -19.43 -2.20
CA ARG A 40 -3.61 -18.37 -1.19
C ARG A 40 -4.04 -18.89 0.16
N HIS A 41 -3.15 -18.82 1.13
CA HIS A 41 -3.40 -19.24 2.50
C HIS A 41 -2.71 -18.32 3.50
N CYS A 42 -2.83 -18.59 4.80
CA CYS A 42 -2.23 -17.77 5.84
C CYS A 42 -0.72 -17.61 5.64
N ALA A 43 -0.24 -16.39 5.69
CA ALA A 43 1.19 -16.07 5.55
C ALA A 43 2.04 -16.46 6.78
N GLY A 44 1.43 -17.05 7.83
CA GLY A 44 2.17 -17.46 9.02
C GLY A 44 2.79 -16.31 9.79
N THR A 45 3.98 -16.54 10.35
CA THR A 45 4.73 -15.55 11.13
C THR A 45 6.13 -15.36 10.56
N VAL A 46 6.54 -14.11 10.43
CA VAL A 46 7.92 -13.75 10.07
C VAL A 46 8.58 -13.11 11.28
N GLN A 47 9.71 -13.67 11.71
CA GLN A 47 10.50 -13.15 12.81
C GLN A 47 12.00 -13.33 12.54
N ASN A 48 12.77 -12.24 12.65
CA ASN A 48 14.23 -12.26 12.47
C ASN A 48 14.69 -12.89 11.14
N GLY A 49 13.96 -12.62 10.04
CA GLY A 49 14.27 -13.15 8.71
C GLY A 49 13.92 -14.63 8.51
N ARG A 50 13.23 -15.25 9.48
CA ARG A 50 12.73 -16.61 9.39
C ARG A 50 11.21 -16.63 9.31
N HIS A 51 10.69 -17.62 8.60
CA HIS A 51 9.27 -17.83 8.38
C HIS A 51 8.79 -19.14 9.00
N ASP A 52 7.77 -19.03 9.85
CA ASP A 52 7.00 -20.17 10.36
C ASP A 52 5.69 -20.25 9.54
N ALA A 53 5.62 -21.22 8.64
CA ALA A 53 4.51 -21.41 7.72
C ALA A 53 3.21 -21.82 8.46
N CYS A 54 2.07 -21.42 7.92
CA CYS A 54 0.76 -21.79 8.43
C CYS A 54 -0.13 -22.35 7.31
N PRO A 55 -0.63 -23.60 7.43
CA PRO A 55 -1.45 -24.20 6.39
C PRO A 55 -2.95 -23.78 6.44
N ASN A 56 -3.31 -22.86 7.31
CA ASN A 56 -4.69 -22.40 7.45
C ASN A 56 -5.11 -21.57 6.22
N ALA A 57 -6.28 -21.85 5.65
CA ALA A 57 -6.79 -21.17 4.45
C ALA A 57 -7.14 -19.67 4.65
N GLY A 58 -7.15 -19.17 5.88
CA GLY A 58 -7.46 -17.75 6.19
C GLY A 58 -6.34 -16.82 5.74
N ALA A 59 -6.48 -16.17 4.58
CA ALA A 59 -5.52 -15.22 4.03
C ALA A 59 -5.98 -13.75 4.18
N PRO A 60 -5.06 -12.77 4.29
CA PRO A 60 -3.60 -12.93 4.38
C PRO A 60 -3.13 -13.55 5.71
N TYR A 61 -3.93 -13.45 6.78
CA TYR A 61 -3.63 -14.01 8.10
C TYR A 61 -4.88 -14.65 8.69
N CYS A 62 -4.75 -15.84 9.26
CA CYS A 62 -5.81 -16.50 9.99
C CYS A 62 -6.00 -15.85 11.38
N GLU A 63 -7.03 -16.27 12.13
CA GLU A 63 -7.35 -15.71 13.45
C GLU A 63 -6.18 -15.78 14.44
N VAL A 64 -5.33 -16.82 14.33
CA VAL A 64 -4.15 -16.98 15.20
C VAL A 64 -3.04 -15.97 14.83
N HIS A 65 -2.90 -15.61 13.55
CA HIS A 65 -1.83 -14.76 13.05
C HIS A 65 -2.28 -13.31 12.78
N THR A 66 -3.56 -13.01 12.95
CA THR A 66 -4.05 -11.62 12.87
C THR A 66 -3.68 -10.87 14.15
N VAL A 67 -2.89 -9.81 14.02
CA VAL A 67 -2.61 -8.90 15.13
C VAL A 67 -3.84 -8.05 15.42
N PRO A 68 -4.38 -8.08 16.67
CA PRO A 68 -5.50 -7.23 17.04
C PRO A 68 -5.18 -5.74 16.79
N TRP A 69 -6.18 -4.99 16.35
CA TRP A 69 -6.04 -3.55 16.05
C TRP A 69 -5.50 -2.75 17.24
N SER A 70 -5.94 -3.04 18.45
CA SER A 70 -5.50 -2.38 19.69
C SER A 70 -3.99 -2.54 19.95
N VAL A 71 -3.43 -3.68 19.59
CA VAL A 71 -1.98 -3.94 19.70
C VAL A 71 -1.21 -3.25 18.58
N ALA A 72 -1.74 -3.28 17.35
CA ALA A 72 -1.09 -2.69 16.19
C ALA A 72 -1.00 -1.16 16.27
N ASN A 73 -1.97 -0.49 16.92
CA ASN A 73 -2.05 0.97 16.95
C ASN A 73 -1.44 1.64 18.18
N ASN A 74 -1.00 0.85 19.19
CA ASN A 74 -0.36 1.40 20.38
C ASN A 74 -1.11 2.64 20.95
N ALA A 75 -2.44 2.48 21.15
CA ALA A 75 -3.38 3.59 21.43
C ALA A 75 -3.06 4.36 22.72
N ASP A 76 -2.35 3.72 23.66
CA ASP A 76 -2.01 4.26 24.98
C ASP A 76 -0.55 4.77 25.02
N SER A 77 0.02 5.19 23.88
CA SER A 77 1.39 5.72 23.84
C SER A 77 1.45 7.11 24.46
N ASP A 78 2.33 7.28 25.45
CA ASP A 78 2.67 8.58 26.07
C ASP A 78 3.66 9.42 25.23
N GLU A 79 3.96 9.00 24.00
CA GLU A 79 4.82 9.74 23.07
C GLU A 79 4.06 10.90 22.43
N GLU A 80 4.78 11.93 22.03
CA GLU A 80 4.24 13.04 21.25
C GLU A 80 3.65 12.55 19.93
N HIS A 81 2.42 12.98 19.65
CA HIS A 81 1.70 12.66 18.43
C HIS A 81 1.37 13.90 17.63
N VAL A 82 1.18 13.70 16.35
CA VAL A 82 0.69 14.72 15.43
C VAL A 82 -0.63 14.30 14.82
N VAL A 83 -1.51 15.30 14.67
CA VAL A 83 -2.68 15.21 13.80
C VAL A 83 -2.29 15.82 12.46
N TYR A 84 -2.55 15.12 11.38
CA TYR A 84 -2.16 15.54 10.04
C TYR A 84 -3.33 15.49 9.06
N LEU A 85 -3.26 16.35 8.07
CA LEU A 85 -4.10 16.28 6.88
C LEU A 85 -3.32 15.60 5.75
N ALA A 86 -4.00 14.79 4.95
CA ALA A 86 -3.45 14.16 3.76
C ALA A 86 -4.40 14.31 2.58
N ALA A 87 -3.86 14.58 1.40
CA ALA A 87 -4.62 14.61 0.15
C ALA A 87 -4.24 13.42 -0.73
N PHE A 88 -5.25 12.86 -1.38
CA PHE A 88 -5.15 11.83 -2.40
C PHE A 88 -5.89 12.34 -3.64
N ALA A 89 -5.20 12.36 -4.76
CA ALA A 89 -5.76 12.86 -6.01
C ALA A 89 -7.08 12.15 -6.40
N PRO A 90 -8.07 12.86 -6.98
CA PRO A 90 -7.98 14.30 -7.23
C PRO A 90 -8.42 15.18 -6.04
N ASP A 91 -9.35 14.73 -5.20
CA ASP A 91 -10.11 15.54 -4.26
C ASP A 91 -10.52 14.78 -2.98
N THR A 92 -9.79 13.74 -2.63
CA THR A 92 -10.03 12.98 -1.41
C THR A 92 -9.08 13.45 -0.30
N PHE A 93 -9.63 13.97 0.78
CA PHE A 93 -8.87 14.48 1.91
C PHE A 93 -9.12 13.64 3.16
N LYS A 94 -8.08 13.51 3.97
CA LYS A 94 -8.08 12.65 5.14
C LYS A 94 -7.46 13.37 6.32
N VAL A 95 -8.03 13.19 7.50
CA VAL A 95 -7.36 13.42 8.77
C VAL A 95 -6.77 12.12 9.30
N GLY A 96 -5.69 12.20 10.05
CA GLY A 96 -5.08 11.04 10.67
C GLY A 96 -4.08 11.41 11.76
N VAL A 97 -3.72 10.42 12.56
CA VAL A 97 -2.83 10.54 13.69
C VAL A 97 -1.61 9.64 13.51
N THR A 98 -0.46 10.12 13.94
CA THR A 98 0.75 9.31 14.03
C THR A 98 1.72 9.93 15.06
N ARG A 99 2.77 9.22 15.41
CA ARG A 99 3.87 9.79 16.20
C ARG A 99 4.62 10.83 15.38
N THR A 100 5.08 11.90 15.99
CA THR A 100 5.74 13.03 15.32
C THR A 100 6.85 12.56 14.36
N TRP A 101 7.74 11.69 14.81
CA TRP A 101 8.86 11.20 14.02
C TRP A 101 8.46 10.29 12.82
N ARG A 102 7.21 9.81 12.78
CA ARG A 102 6.69 8.95 11.71
C ARG A 102 5.88 9.67 10.65
N LEU A 103 5.65 10.96 10.77
CA LEU A 103 4.70 11.68 9.91
C LEU A 103 4.96 11.44 8.43
N GLU A 104 6.16 11.73 7.93
CA GLU A 104 6.49 11.56 6.52
C GLU A 104 6.39 10.09 6.07
N THR A 105 6.95 9.17 6.86
CA THR A 105 6.85 7.73 6.60
C THR A 105 5.41 7.29 6.50
N ARG A 106 4.55 7.74 7.42
CA ARG A 106 3.14 7.39 7.45
C ARG A 106 2.36 7.91 6.24
N LEU A 107 2.64 9.14 5.81
CA LEU A 107 2.05 9.71 4.61
C LEU A 107 2.43 8.91 3.35
N ARG A 108 3.73 8.55 3.23
CA ARG A 108 4.22 7.70 2.13
C ARG A 108 3.65 6.29 2.16
N GLU A 109 3.58 5.64 3.32
CA GLU A 109 2.92 4.32 3.51
C GLU A 109 1.47 4.33 3.04
N GLN A 110 0.79 5.45 3.21
CA GLN A 110 -0.58 5.61 2.75
C GLN A 110 -0.69 5.96 1.25
N GLY A 111 0.39 6.40 0.62
CA GLY A 111 0.39 6.87 -0.77
C GLY A 111 -0.28 8.23 -0.91
N ALA A 112 -0.12 9.11 0.08
CA ALA A 112 -0.62 10.47 0.02
C ALA A 112 0.13 11.30 -1.02
N ASP A 113 -0.56 12.18 -1.74
CA ASP A 113 0.04 13.12 -2.70
C ASP A 113 0.51 14.40 -2.00
N ARG A 114 -0.23 14.81 -0.95
CA ARG A 114 0.08 15.96 -0.11
C ARG A 114 -0.10 15.59 1.35
N GLY A 115 0.64 16.26 2.22
CA GLY A 115 0.49 16.20 3.64
C GLY A 115 0.67 17.57 4.28
N ALA A 116 0.03 17.79 5.43
CA ALA A 116 0.23 18.96 6.26
C ALA A 116 0.01 18.62 7.75
N LEU A 117 0.77 19.25 8.62
CA LEU A 117 0.66 19.12 10.06
C LEU A 117 -0.48 20.03 10.55
N ALA A 118 -1.52 19.46 11.13
CA ALA A 118 -2.65 20.22 11.70
C ALA A 118 -2.41 20.57 13.17
N ASP A 119 -1.90 19.61 13.98
CA ASP A 119 -1.63 19.87 15.40
C ASP A 119 -0.53 18.92 15.93
N THR A 120 0.10 19.32 17.03
CA THR A 120 1.06 18.51 17.77
C THR A 120 0.62 18.43 19.23
N VAL A 121 0.44 17.22 19.73
CA VAL A 121 -0.14 16.96 21.05
C VAL A 121 0.72 16.00 21.87
N ALA A 122 0.59 16.07 23.19
CA ALA A 122 1.47 15.38 24.12
C ALA A 122 1.34 13.84 24.08
N ASP A 123 0.17 13.33 23.74
CA ASP A 123 -0.10 11.89 23.76
C ASP A 123 -1.12 11.45 22.67
N GLY A 124 -1.19 10.13 22.46
CA GLY A 124 -2.07 9.53 21.45
C GLY A 124 -3.56 9.65 21.75
N ARG A 125 -3.98 9.81 23.00
CA ARG A 125 -5.39 9.98 23.38
C ARG A 125 -5.89 11.36 22.94
N ILE A 126 -5.14 12.41 23.27
CA ILE A 126 -5.50 13.78 22.87
C ILE A 126 -5.51 13.89 21.33
N ALA A 127 -4.52 13.26 20.65
CA ALA A 127 -4.48 13.24 19.20
C ALA A 127 -5.77 12.67 18.58
N ARG A 128 -6.32 11.60 19.17
CA ARG A 128 -7.58 10.99 18.69
C ARG A 128 -8.81 11.84 18.96
N GLU A 129 -8.85 12.57 20.07
CA GLU A 129 -9.91 13.54 20.34
C GLU A 129 -9.91 14.61 19.26
N VAL A 130 -8.75 15.21 18.95
CA VAL A 130 -8.59 16.20 17.88
C VAL A 130 -8.92 15.62 16.50
N GLU A 131 -8.43 14.39 16.18
CA GLU A 131 -8.77 13.69 14.93
C GLU A 131 -10.28 13.52 14.76
N SER A 132 -10.98 13.13 15.85
CA SER A 132 -12.43 12.95 15.86
C SER A 132 -13.16 14.27 15.59
N ASP A 133 -12.76 15.36 16.25
CA ASP A 133 -13.35 16.68 16.08
C ASP A 133 -13.16 17.19 14.63
N LEU A 134 -11.96 17.00 14.06
CA LEU A 134 -11.69 17.39 12.66
C LEU A 134 -12.48 16.54 11.67
N ASN A 135 -12.73 15.26 11.98
CA ASN A 135 -13.47 14.36 11.10
C ASN A 135 -14.99 14.63 11.09
N GLU A 136 -15.50 15.57 11.89
CA GLU A 136 -16.85 16.08 11.76
C GLU A 136 -17.05 16.92 10.48
N ASP A 137 -15.97 17.38 9.85
CA ASP A 137 -16.02 18.06 8.56
C ASP A 137 -16.27 17.05 7.42
N ASP A 138 -17.36 17.22 6.70
CA ASP A 138 -17.80 16.33 5.61
C ASP A 138 -16.78 16.19 4.47
N ARG A 139 -15.78 17.09 4.39
CA ARG A 139 -14.69 17.02 3.39
C ARG A 139 -13.58 16.06 3.81
N LEU A 140 -13.51 15.70 5.09
CA LEU A 140 -12.48 14.81 5.64
C LEU A 140 -13.00 13.39 5.85
N THR A 141 -12.10 12.43 5.82
CA THR A 141 -12.38 11.04 6.15
C THR A 141 -11.24 10.44 6.95
N GLU A 142 -11.52 9.50 7.82
CA GLU A 142 -10.50 8.69 8.50
C GLU A 142 -9.88 7.62 7.58
N TRP A 143 -10.60 7.19 6.55
CA TRP A 143 -10.24 6.03 5.73
C TRP A 143 -10.33 6.30 4.23
N VAL A 144 -9.21 6.21 3.53
CA VAL A 144 -9.19 6.21 2.07
C VAL A 144 -8.88 4.80 1.58
N ARG A 145 -9.89 4.17 0.97
CA ARG A 145 -9.78 2.80 0.46
C ARG A 145 -8.89 2.74 -0.79
N VAL A 146 -8.23 1.61 -1.00
CA VAL A 146 -7.34 1.39 -2.16
C VAL A 146 -8.02 1.65 -3.50
N PRO A 147 -9.25 1.20 -3.78
CA PRO A 147 -9.92 1.53 -5.03
C PRO A 147 -10.13 3.04 -5.26
N THR A 148 -10.35 3.81 -4.19
CA THR A 148 -10.44 5.28 -4.28
C THR A 148 -9.10 5.89 -4.68
N LYS A 149 -8.01 5.44 -4.08
CA LYS A 149 -6.65 5.90 -4.42
C LYS A 149 -6.30 5.59 -5.87
N ILE A 150 -6.54 4.35 -6.33
CA ILE A 150 -6.25 3.91 -7.71
C ILE A 150 -6.96 4.79 -8.74
N ARG A 151 -8.22 5.19 -8.49
CA ARG A 151 -8.95 6.10 -9.38
C ARG A 151 -8.27 7.46 -9.57
N GLY A 152 -7.49 7.89 -8.59
CA GLY A 152 -6.76 9.16 -8.63
C GLY A 152 -5.33 9.08 -9.18
N PHE A 153 -4.75 7.90 -9.40
CA PHE A 153 -3.32 7.73 -9.69
C PHE A 153 -2.82 8.46 -10.95
N HIS A 154 -3.69 8.66 -11.93
CA HIS A 154 -3.41 9.36 -13.19
C HIS A 154 -3.83 10.84 -13.15
N ARG A 155 -4.21 11.36 -11.98
CA ARG A 155 -4.77 12.70 -11.80
C ARG A 155 -3.91 13.50 -10.83
N GLU A 156 -4.01 14.82 -10.94
CA GLU A 156 -3.41 15.74 -9.98
C GLU A 156 -4.39 16.05 -8.84
N VAL A 157 -3.86 16.48 -7.70
CA VAL A 157 -4.65 16.97 -6.57
C VAL A 157 -5.33 18.28 -6.95
N ASP A 158 -6.58 18.47 -6.53
CA ASP A 158 -7.22 19.79 -6.54
C ASP A 158 -6.51 20.70 -5.53
N GLU A 159 -5.48 21.38 -6.01
CA GLU A 159 -4.64 22.28 -5.19
C GLU A 159 -5.42 23.42 -4.57
N ARG A 160 -6.52 23.87 -5.21
CA ARG A 160 -7.37 24.92 -4.66
C ARG A 160 -8.16 24.43 -3.45
N ALA A 161 -8.78 23.26 -3.56
CA ALA A 161 -9.51 22.63 -2.46
C ALA A 161 -8.56 22.27 -1.32
N TRP A 162 -7.38 21.71 -1.64
CA TRP A 162 -6.34 21.44 -0.67
C TRP A 162 -5.86 22.67 0.09
N ALA A 163 -5.51 23.74 -0.64
CA ALA A 163 -5.03 24.98 -0.02
C ALA A 163 -6.08 25.60 0.91
N ALA A 164 -7.35 25.62 0.50
CA ALA A 164 -8.45 26.12 1.32
C ALA A 164 -8.61 25.30 2.63
N LEU A 165 -8.52 23.98 2.54
CA LEU A 165 -8.59 23.09 3.69
C LEU A 165 -7.43 23.35 4.68
N VAL A 166 -6.21 23.40 4.16
CA VAL A 166 -5.01 23.64 4.98
C VAL A 166 -5.04 25.00 5.65
N GLU A 167 -5.53 26.05 4.98
CA GLU A 167 -5.68 27.38 5.54
C GLU A 167 -6.74 27.39 6.66
N GLU A 168 -7.88 26.78 6.44
CA GLU A 168 -8.98 26.73 7.40
C GLU A 168 -8.62 26.04 8.70
N PHE A 169 -7.89 24.91 8.61
CA PHE A 169 -7.41 24.18 9.79
C PHE A 169 -6.07 24.70 10.33
N GLY A 170 -5.53 25.79 9.78
CA GLY A 170 -4.27 26.38 10.22
C GLY A 170 -3.08 25.44 10.09
N ALA A 171 -3.16 24.43 9.20
CA ALA A 171 -2.13 23.41 9.07
C ALA A 171 -0.84 23.96 8.45
N VAL A 172 0.29 23.49 8.96
CA VAL A 172 1.64 23.93 8.61
C VAL A 172 2.48 22.76 8.05
N ASP A 173 3.77 22.99 7.81
CA ASP A 173 4.73 21.95 7.36
C ASP A 173 4.21 21.12 6.18
N ARG A 174 3.80 21.83 5.12
CA ARG A 174 3.24 21.21 3.90
C ARG A 174 4.31 20.41 3.17
N VAL A 175 3.98 19.17 2.82
CA VAL A 175 4.82 18.28 2.02
C VAL A 175 4.07 17.81 0.77
N ALA A 176 4.81 17.61 -0.30
CA ALA A 176 4.33 17.01 -1.54
C ALA A 176 5.16 15.76 -1.85
N PHE A 177 4.49 14.71 -2.30
CA PHE A 177 5.15 13.46 -2.68
C PHE A 177 4.99 13.23 -4.17
N ASP A 178 6.09 12.87 -4.80
CA ASP A 178 6.14 12.35 -6.15
C ASP A 178 6.47 10.85 -6.07
N TYR A 179 5.78 10.04 -6.85
CA TYR A 179 5.97 8.60 -6.96
C TYR A 179 6.46 8.17 -8.35
N ASP A 180 6.77 9.14 -9.22
CA ASP A 180 7.27 8.95 -10.60
C ASP A 180 6.42 7.98 -11.45
N LEU A 181 5.12 7.89 -11.20
CA LEU A 181 4.26 6.93 -11.89
C LEU A 181 3.93 7.33 -13.33
N GLU A 182 3.80 8.63 -13.63
CA GLU A 182 3.55 9.19 -14.97
C GLU A 182 2.47 8.42 -15.78
N LEU A 183 1.29 8.27 -15.21
CA LEU A 183 0.19 7.50 -15.79
C LEU A 183 -0.70 8.38 -16.67
N ALA A 184 -0.91 7.98 -17.93
CA ALA A 184 -1.82 8.66 -18.85
C ALA A 184 -3.30 8.36 -18.51
N ASP A 185 -3.58 7.15 -18.05
CA ASP A 185 -4.93 6.65 -17.74
C ASP A 185 -4.96 5.96 -16.38
N GLN A 186 -6.17 5.74 -15.88
CA GLN A 186 -6.39 4.98 -14.64
C GLN A 186 -5.90 3.54 -14.83
N PRO A 187 -5.00 3.04 -13.94
CA PRO A 187 -4.57 1.65 -14.02
C PRO A 187 -5.71 0.68 -13.66
N VAL A 188 -5.69 -0.49 -14.28
CA VAL A 188 -6.69 -1.54 -14.05
C VAL A 188 -6.41 -2.26 -12.72
N PRO A 189 -7.35 -2.27 -11.75
CA PRO A 189 -7.16 -3.03 -10.53
C PRO A 189 -7.18 -4.54 -10.83
N GLU A 190 -6.09 -5.22 -10.55
CA GLU A 190 -5.98 -6.67 -10.73
C GLU A 190 -4.91 -7.26 -9.82
N THR A 191 -5.09 -8.51 -9.37
CA THR A 191 -4.10 -9.23 -8.57
C THR A 191 -3.26 -10.09 -9.51
N LEU A 192 -2.05 -9.61 -9.81
CA LEU A 192 -1.09 -10.27 -10.69
C LEU A 192 0.34 -9.92 -10.25
N LEU A 193 1.32 -10.73 -10.69
CA LEU A 193 2.74 -10.48 -10.42
C LEU A 193 3.58 -10.78 -11.67
N VAL A 194 3.11 -10.29 -12.82
CA VAL A 194 3.75 -10.43 -14.13
C VAL A 194 3.77 -9.07 -14.82
N GLY A 195 4.92 -8.66 -15.34
CA GLY A 195 5.14 -7.42 -16.08
C GLY A 195 6.27 -6.56 -15.52
N THR A 196 6.43 -5.38 -16.05
CA THR A 196 7.48 -4.42 -15.66
C THR A 196 6.96 -3.48 -14.58
N VAL A 197 7.66 -3.35 -13.48
CA VAL A 197 7.32 -2.41 -12.39
C VAL A 197 7.42 -0.96 -12.89
N ARG A 198 6.35 -0.18 -12.70
CA ARG A 198 6.32 1.27 -12.94
C ARG A 198 6.61 2.05 -11.66
N GLY A 199 6.27 1.50 -10.50
CA GLY A 199 6.53 2.06 -9.18
C GLY A 199 5.54 1.58 -8.12
N VAL A 200 5.73 2.08 -6.91
CA VAL A 200 4.85 1.77 -5.76
C VAL A 200 4.36 3.07 -5.13
N LYS A 201 3.04 3.20 -4.97
CA LYS A 201 2.42 4.34 -4.28
C LYS A 201 1.61 3.85 -3.08
N GLY A 202 2.13 4.11 -1.89
CA GLY A 202 1.63 3.50 -0.67
C GLY A 202 1.69 1.97 -0.80
N ARG A 203 0.54 1.30 -0.63
CA ARG A 203 0.46 -0.16 -0.70
C ARG A 203 0.04 -0.68 -2.09
N VAL A 204 0.11 0.15 -3.12
CA VAL A 204 -0.27 -0.23 -4.47
C VAL A 204 0.96 -0.28 -5.37
N LEU A 205 1.24 -1.48 -5.87
CA LEU A 205 2.22 -1.71 -6.92
C LEU A 205 1.58 -1.43 -8.28
N VAL A 206 2.28 -0.68 -9.12
CA VAL A 206 1.86 -0.40 -10.49
C VAL A 206 2.78 -1.15 -11.44
N VAL A 207 2.21 -2.01 -12.29
CA VAL A 207 2.93 -2.79 -13.30
C VAL A 207 2.37 -2.54 -14.68
N GLU A 208 3.25 -2.58 -15.68
CA GLU A 208 2.88 -2.57 -17.09
C GLU A 208 3.04 -3.96 -17.70
N ARG A 209 2.02 -4.43 -18.41
CA ARG A 209 2.04 -5.69 -19.13
C ARG A 209 1.31 -5.52 -20.46
N ALA A 210 1.98 -5.84 -21.55
CA ALA A 210 1.43 -5.77 -22.91
C ALA A 210 0.73 -4.43 -23.24
N GLY A 211 1.33 -3.31 -22.80
CA GLY A 211 0.81 -1.96 -23.03
C GLY A 211 -0.37 -1.56 -22.13
N THR A 212 -0.77 -2.40 -21.18
CA THR A 212 -1.79 -2.09 -20.18
C THR A 212 -1.14 -1.90 -18.81
N THR A 213 -1.55 -0.87 -18.09
CA THR A 213 -1.08 -0.61 -16.73
C THR A 213 -2.06 -1.17 -15.72
N TYR A 214 -1.54 -1.93 -14.77
CA TYR A 214 -2.30 -2.57 -13.70
C TYR A 214 -1.92 -2.01 -12.33
N ALA A 215 -2.89 -1.96 -11.43
CA ALA A 215 -2.72 -1.58 -10.02
C ALA A 215 -2.99 -2.79 -9.13
N VAL A 216 -1.96 -3.23 -8.40
CA VAL A 216 -1.97 -4.41 -7.55
C VAL A 216 -1.92 -3.98 -6.09
N ASP A 217 -2.93 -4.32 -5.29
CA ASP A 217 -2.84 -4.14 -3.83
C ASP A 217 -1.85 -5.18 -3.26
N LEU A 218 -0.71 -4.73 -2.75
CA LEU A 218 0.32 -5.60 -2.19
C LEU A 218 -0.21 -6.53 -1.09
N ARG A 219 -1.24 -6.10 -0.36
CA ARG A 219 -1.88 -6.93 0.66
C ARG A 219 -2.60 -8.14 0.04
N ASP A 220 -3.12 -7.99 -1.16
CA ASP A 220 -3.82 -9.08 -1.84
C ASP A 220 -2.85 -10.15 -2.36
N LEU A 221 -1.58 -9.81 -2.52
CA LEU A 221 -0.52 -10.78 -2.83
C LEU A 221 -0.11 -11.62 -1.60
N VAL A 222 -0.24 -11.07 -0.39
CA VAL A 222 0.17 -11.77 0.84
C VAL A 222 -0.64 -13.05 1.02
N GLY A 223 0.07 -14.14 1.23
CA GLY A 223 -0.46 -15.49 1.36
C GLY A 223 -0.42 -16.32 0.08
N HIS A 224 -0.23 -15.70 -1.10
CA HIS A 224 -0.10 -16.46 -2.35
C HIS A 224 1.22 -17.24 -2.42
N GLU A 225 1.11 -18.46 -2.86
CA GLU A 225 2.27 -19.19 -3.37
C GLU A 225 2.67 -18.65 -4.73
N LEU A 226 3.98 -18.59 -4.98
CA LEU A 226 4.54 -18.13 -6.25
C LEU A 226 5.27 -19.27 -6.94
N ALA A 227 5.08 -19.39 -8.26
CA ALA A 227 5.90 -20.17 -9.14
C ALA A 227 6.48 -19.23 -10.22
N GLU A 228 7.79 -19.37 -10.50
CA GLU A 228 8.38 -18.69 -11.66
C GLU A 228 7.73 -19.24 -12.93
N GLU A 229 7.24 -18.36 -13.80
CA GLU A 229 6.86 -18.77 -15.16
C GLU A 229 8.14 -19.07 -15.91
N ARG A 230 8.54 -20.35 -15.95
CA ARG A 230 9.65 -20.75 -16.82
C ARG A 230 9.28 -20.41 -18.26
N GLU A 231 10.10 -19.62 -18.95
CA GLU A 231 10.08 -19.52 -20.43
C GLU A 231 10.03 -20.93 -21.01
N GLY A 232 8.88 -21.33 -21.55
CA GLY A 232 8.76 -22.68 -22.15
C GLY A 232 7.39 -23.32 -22.11
N ARG A 233 6.29 -22.56 -22.06
CA ARG A 233 5.05 -23.07 -22.67
C ARG A 233 5.07 -22.70 -24.15
N ASP A 234 5.69 -23.56 -24.96
CA ASP A 234 5.37 -23.70 -26.36
C ASP A 234 3.84 -23.71 -26.46
N LEU A 235 3.29 -22.64 -27.00
CA LEU A 235 1.91 -22.66 -27.50
C LEU A 235 1.86 -23.73 -28.58
N GLN A 236 1.54 -24.97 -28.19
CA GLN A 236 1.12 -25.99 -29.14
C GLN A 236 -0.14 -25.45 -29.82
N SER A 237 0.10 -24.69 -30.88
CA SER A 237 -0.94 -24.41 -31.88
C SER A 237 -1.35 -25.72 -32.47
N SER A 238 -2.43 -26.33 -31.96
CA SER A 238 -3.12 -27.41 -32.62
C SER A 238 -3.84 -26.86 -33.85
N LEU A 239 -3.09 -26.49 -34.88
CA LEU A 239 -3.53 -26.31 -36.24
C LEU A 239 -3.16 -27.55 -37.03
N GLY A 240 -3.94 -28.58 -36.91
CA GLY A 240 -3.68 -29.80 -37.67
C GLY A 240 -4.78 -30.80 -37.57
N ALA A 241 -5.97 -30.52 -38.12
CA ALA A 241 -6.91 -31.55 -38.56
C ALA A 241 -8.09 -30.96 -39.32
N PHE A 242 -7.85 -30.52 -40.55
CA PHE A 242 -8.83 -30.60 -41.62
C PHE A 242 -8.08 -30.93 -42.90
N GLY A 243 -7.97 -32.18 -43.19
CA GLY A 243 -7.60 -32.79 -44.44
C GLY A 243 -8.59 -33.92 -44.69
#